data_7a3c3794f704f7eacdf9df1b27c747ce
#
_entry.id   7a3c3794f704f7eacdf9df1b27c747ce
#
_cell.length_a   1.000
_cell.length_b   1.000
_cell.length_c   1.000
_cell.angle_alpha   90.00
_cell.angle_beta   90.00
_cell.angle_gamma   90.00
#
_symmetry.space_group_name_H-M   'P 1'
#
loop_
_entity.id
_entity.type
_entity.pdbx_description
1 polymer ?
#
loop_
_entity_poly.entity_id
_entity_poly.type
_entity_poly.pdbx_seq_one_letter_code
_entity_poly.pdbx_strand_id
1 'polypeptide(L)'
;MTKNIKYLTRNAKLVCAADFFGNLGRTFPHAILTIFLLEQGFDLVQIATLQSVFMIVAMVTEFPSGIWADLFGRKQIYMAAVVTLFCSYLLIGFFSDHFIVILFAYVLYGLSVALKSGTLEAEVVLEFEKEQRDIKAYSVASSYVMSISSIVGGLLGSLFYEKMHSYMYAISLMLFVLAFLMAALCVFSQTSGQKEREQRHLRDELKVGFCVLKSSKPLLYMILLFASATLFVQPFFQYWQVLYQQGGIPVRYFGIIYVAFQACNLVGTMIYNRMKMSNKKIMIFVWLIAIIFAFSMINTQLALFLLPVSVILFYVFYQHLDVLQKKVAPKQFMSSFFSLVGTSENIASIVSLFIMATCIEYVGITYAYIILFFMFSVCTYICYLLFLKDK
;
A
#
# COMPACT_ATOMS: atom_id res chain seq x y z
N MET A 1 14.72 14.79 15.27
CA MET A 1 15.32 14.06 14.13
C MET A 1 16.81 13.79 14.31
N THR A 2 17.63 14.77 14.55
CA THR A 2 19.12 14.63 14.66
C THR A 2 19.61 13.74 15.82
N LYS A 3 18.92 13.66 16.95
CA LYS A 3 19.31 12.79 18.06
C LYS A 3 19.25 11.29 17.71
N ASN A 4 18.24 10.83 17.01
CA ASN A 4 18.06 9.40 16.70
C ASN A 4 19.06 8.88 15.64
N ILE A 5 19.45 9.70 14.67
CA ILE A 5 20.42 9.33 13.62
C ILE A 5 21.81 9.01 14.21
N LYS A 6 22.16 9.63 15.34
CA LYS A 6 23.45 9.43 16.02
C LYS A 6 23.59 8.03 16.64
N TYR A 7 22.46 7.37 16.90
CA TYR A 7 22.40 6.01 17.50
C TYR A 7 22.31 4.89 16.46
N LEU A 8 22.20 5.22 15.17
CA LEU A 8 22.16 4.23 14.10
C LEU A 8 23.54 3.70 13.78
N THR A 9 23.63 2.39 13.52
CA THR A 9 24.83 1.75 12.98
C THR A 9 25.13 2.26 11.57
N ARG A 10 26.32 1.97 11.06
CA ARG A 10 26.68 2.29 9.67
C ARG A 10 25.71 1.60 8.69
N ASN A 11 25.44 0.31 8.91
CA ASN A 11 24.53 -0.46 8.05
C ASN A 11 23.11 0.09 8.12
N ALA A 12 22.58 0.40 9.30
CA ALA A 12 21.25 0.99 9.46
C ALA A 12 21.11 2.33 8.70
N LYS A 13 22.16 3.17 8.68
CA LYS A 13 22.16 4.41 7.89
C LYS A 13 22.16 4.14 6.39
N LEU A 14 22.94 3.16 5.91
CA LEU A 14 22.99 2.76 4.52
C LEU A 14 21.67 2.15 4.06
N VAL A 15 21.03 1.32 4.89
CA VAL A 15 19.68 0.77 4.61
C VAL A 15 18.64 1.89 4.54
N CYS A 16 18.65 2.83 5.49
CA CYS A 16 17.79 4.00 5.44
C CYS A 16 18.01 4.84 4.16
N ALA A 17 19.27 4.99 3.71
CA ALA A 17 19.57 5.70 2.47
C ALA A 17 19.11 4.90 1.23
N ALA A 18 19.30 3.58 1.19
CA ALA A 18 18.81 2.71 0.14
C ALA A 18 17.28 2.78 0.04
N ASP A 19 16.59 2.70 1.17
CA ASP A 19 15.13 2.82 1.23
C ASP A 19 14.63 4.22 0.84
N PHE A 20 15.37 5.27 1.22
CA PHE A 20 15.05 6.64 0.81
C PHE A 20 15.07 6.79 -0.72
N PHE A 21 16.19 6.41 -1.36
CA PHE A 21 16.31 6.53 -2.80
C PHE A 21 15.38 5.58 -3.54
N GLY A 22 15.23 4.34 -3.08
CA GLY A 22 14.31 3.37 -3.67
C GLY A 22 12.85 3.80 -3.58
N ASN A 23 12.40 4.31 -2.43
CA ASN A 23 11.03 4.78 -2.28
C ASN A 23 10.82 6.13 -2.98
N LEU A 24 11.79 7.04 -2.97
CA LEU A 24 11.74 8.30 -3.72
C LEU A 24 11.56 8.02 -5.22
N GLY A 25 12.40 7.13 -5.80
CA GLY A 25 12.30 6.74 -7.21
C GLY A 25 10.95 6.09 -7.54
N ARG A 26 10.43 5.25 -6.65
CA ARG A 26 9.13 4.63 -6.81
C ARG A 26 7.97 5.63 -6.78
N THR A 27 8.00 6.57 -5.84
CA THR A 27 6.90 7.53 -5.63
C THR A 27 6.95 8.72 -6.57
N PHE A 28 8.09 8.95 -7.24
CA PHE A 28 8.27 10.06 -8.16
C PHE A 28 7.21 10.09 -9.28
N PRO A 29 6.94 9.01 -10.05
CA PRO A 29 5.84 8.98 -11.01
C PRO A 29 4.50 8.58 -10.39
N HIS A 30 4.45 8.12 -9.13
CA HIS A 30 3.26 7.47 -8.58
C HIS A 30 2.03 8.39 -8.51
N ALA A 31 2.22 9.68 -8.20
CA ALA A 31 1.13 10.64 -8.09
C ALA A 31 0.44 10.95 -9.44
N ILE A 32 1.03 10.51 -10.56
CA ILE A 32 0.52 10.79 -11.92
C ILE A 32 0.46 9.52 -12.79
N LEU A 33 0.79 8.36 -12.24
CA LEU A 33 0.95 7.11 -13.01
C LEU A 33 -0.30 6.73 -13.80
N THR A 34 -1.48 6.86 -13.20
CA THR A 34 -2.75 6.57 -13.89
C THR A 34 -2.96 7.51 -15.09
N ILE A 35 -2.66 8.80 -14.92
CA ILE A 35 -2.79 9.78 -16.01
C ILE A 35 -1.78 9.49 -17.12
N PHE A 36 -0.54 9.19 -16.76
CA PHE A 36 0.49 8.78 -17.72
C PHE A 36 0.04 7.59 -18.57
N LEU A 37 -0.52 6.54 -17.96
CA LEU A 37 -1.01 5.37 -18.67
C LEU A 37 -2.21 5.69 -19.59
N LEU A 38 -3.13 6.55 -19.16
CA LEU A 38 -4.24 7.03 -19.99
C LEU A 38 -3.73 7.83 -21.21
N GLU A 39 -2.69 8.66 -21.03
CA GLU A 39 -2.05 9.41 -22.14
C GLU A 39 -1.31 8.49 -23.11
N GLN A 40 -0.83 7.32 -22.66
CA GLN A 40 -0.28 6.28 -23.53
C GLN A 40 -1.39 5.48 -24.28
N GLY A 41 -2.66 5.79 -24.06
CA GLY A 41 -3.81 5.18 -24.74
C GLY A 41 -4.38 3.94 -24.06
N PHE A 42 -3.96 3.63 -22.83
CA PHE A 42 -4.59 2.54 -22.07
C PHE A 42 -5.92 2.98 -21.48
N ASP A 43 -6.91 2.10 -21.53
CA ASP A 43 -8.19 2.32 -20.88
C ASP A 43 -8.15 1.95 -19.38
N LEU A 44 -9.23 2.30 -18.67
CA LEU A 44 -9.30 2.08 -17.22
C LEU A 44 -9.37 0.59 -16.86
N VAL A 45 -9.90 -0.27 -17.72
CA VAL A 45 -9.97 -1.73 -17.52
C VAL A 45 -8.58 -2.33 -17.67
N GLN A 46 -7.81 -1.86 -18.65
CA GLN A 46 -6.41 -2.24 -18.82
C GLN A 46 -5.57 -1.82 -17.61
N ILE A 47 -5.76 -0.60 -17.09
CA ILE A 47 -5.09 -0.11 -15.89
C ILE A 47 -5.48 -0.95 -14.65
N ALA A 48 -6.77 -1.31 -14.51
CA ALA A 48 -7.22 -2.23 -13.46
C ALA A 48 -6.56 -3.60 -13.58
N THR A 49 -6.40 -4.10 -14.81
CA THR A 49 -5.72 -5.38 -15.10
C THR A 49 -4.24 -5.32 -14.68
N LEU A 50 -3.54 -4.26 -15.05
CA LEU A 50 -2.13 -4.04 -14.65
C LEU A 50 -1.98 -4.04 -13.13
N GLN A 51 -2.81 -3.26 -12.43
CA GLN A 51 -2.77 -3.20 -10.97
C GLN A 51 -3.12 -4.53 -10.32
N SER A 52 -4.07 -5.28 -10.89
CA SER A 52 -4.45 -6.61 -10.40
C SER A 52 -3.32 -7.62 -10.56
N VAL A 53 -2.63 -7.61 -11.71
CA VAL A 53 -1.44 -8.46 -11.93
C VAL A 53 -0.33 -8.14 -10.94
N PHE A 54 -0.05 -6.85 -10.70
CA PHE A 54 0.88 -6.43 -9.66
C PHE A 54 0.52 -7.04 -8.29
N MET A 55 -0.75 -6.93 -7.86
CA MET A 55 -1.21 -7.42 -6.56
C MET A 55 -1.13 -8.95 -6.47
N ILE A 56 -1.52 -9.67 -7.52
CA ILE A 56 -1.46 -11.14 -7.59
C ILE A 56 -0.01 -11.60 -7.49
N VAL A 57 0.89 -11.01 -8.28
CA VAL A 57 2.31 -11.38 -8.28
C VAL A 57 2.94 -11.10 -6.92
N ALA A 58 2.71 -9.92 -6.33
CA ALA A 58 3.21 -9.59 -5.01
C ALA A 58 2.74 -10.61 -3.96
N MET A 59 1.45 -10.94 -3.95
CA MET A 59 0.84 -11.89 -3.01
C MET A 59 1.41 -13.31 -3.18
N VAL A 60 1.50 -13.81 -4.41
CA VAL A 60 1.97 -15.19 -4.70
C VAL A 60 3.46 -15.35 -4.43
N THR A 61 4.25 -14.31 -4.66
CA THR A 61 5.71 -14.36 -4.50
C THR A 61 6.19 -13.95 -3.11
N GLU A 62 5.34 -13.42 -2.25
CA GLU A 62 5.73 -12.98 -0.89
C GLU A 62 6.30 -14.13 -0.05
N PHE A 63 5.66 -15.30 -0.05
CA PHE A 63 6.15 -16.46 0.67
C PHE A 63 7.44 -17.06 0.06
N PRO A 64 7.54 -17.34 -1.27
CA PRO A 64 8.78 -17.77 -1.89
C PRO A 64 9.95 -16.81 -1.69
N SER A 65 9.71 -15.50 -1.69
CA SER A 65 10.75 -14.49 -1.50
C SER A 65 11.46 -14.60 -0.15
N GLY A 66 10.72 -14.94 0.91
CA GLY A 66 11.30 -15.21 2.23
C GLY A 66 12.26 -16.40 2.21
N ILE A 67 11.89 -17.50 1.54
CA ILE A 67 12.75 -18.68 1.36
C ILE A 67 14.00 -18.30 0.56
N TRP A 68 13.83 -17.56 -0.54
CA TRP A 68 14.98 -17.11 -1.33
C TRP A 68 15.91 -16.18 -0.55
N ALA A 69 15.36 -15.32 0.33
CA ALA A 69 16.17 -14.48 1.19
C ALA A 69 17.03 -15.28 2.19
N ASP A 70 16.50 -16.38 2.70
CA ASP A 70 17.23 -17.27 3.61
C ASP A 70 18.26 -18.14 2.87
N LEU A 71 17.99 -18.57 1.61
CA LEU A 71 18.89 -19.41 0.79
C LEU A 71 20.01 -18.59 0.13
N PHE A 72 19.68 -17.48 -0.50
CA PHE A 72 20.62 -16.68 -1.31
C PHE A 72 21.21 -15.50 -0.55
N GLY A 73 20.67 -15.20 0.66
CA GLY A 73 21.06 -14.06 1.49
C GLY A 73 20.18 -12.83 1.26
N ARG A 74 19.77 -12.23 2.36
CA ARG A 74 18.80 -11.11 2.37
C ARG A 74 19.27 -9.88 1.60
N LYS A 75 20.58 -9.57 1.67
CA LYS A 75 21.17 -8.47 0.90
C LYS A 75 21.05 -8.70 -0.60
N GLN A 76 21.36 -9.91 -1.08
CA GLN A 76 21.28 -10.27 -2.49
C GLN A 76 19.83 -10.19 -3.01
N ILE A 77 18.87 -10.65 -2.22
CA ILE A 77 17.46 -10.57 -2.57
C ILE A 77 16.95 -9.12 -2.60
N TYR A 78 17.38 -8.25 -1.67
CA TYR A 78 17.09 -6.82 -1.75
C TYR A 78 17.67 -6.19 -3.02
N MET A 79 18.91 -6.52 -3.37
CA MET A 79 19.54 -6.01 -4.60
C MET A 79 18.79 -6.50 -5.85
N ALA A 80 18.35 -7.76 -5.87
CA ALA A 80 17.48 -8.29 -6.92
C ALA A 80 16.14 -7.55 -6.99
N ALA A 81 15.54 -7.20 -5.83
CA ALA A 81 14.33 -6.39 -5.78
C ALA A 81 14.52 -5.01 -6.43
N VAL A 82 15.65 -4.35 -6.18
CA VAL A 82 15.96 -3.04 -6.80
C VAL A 82 16.17 -3.18 -8.31
N VAL A 83 16.84 -4.25 -8.77
CA VAL A 83 17.04 -4.52 -10.20
C VAL A 83 15.70 -4.80 -10.90
N THR A 84 14.83 -5.62 -10.31
CA THR A 84 13.50 -5.89 -10.89
C THR A 84 12.64 -4.63 -10.94
N LEU A 85 12.73 -3.76 -9.92
CA LEU A 85 12.05 -2.46 -9.92
C LEU A 85 12.61 -1.53 -11.00
N PHE A 86 13.93 -1.49 -11.17
CA PHE A 86 14.58 -0.72 -12.22
C PHE A 86 14.10 -1.19 -13.61
N CYS A 87 14.11 -2.49 -13.88
CA CYS A 87 13.61 -3.04 -15.15
C CYS A 87 12.14 -2.72 -15.38
N SER A 88 11.29 -2.81 -14.34
CA SER A 88 9.88 -2.43 -14.43
C SER A 88 9.71 -0.98 -14.87
N TYR A 89 10.39 -0.05 -14.20
CA TYR A 89 10.27 1.38 -14.48
C TYR A 89 10.91 1.79 -15.81
N LEU A 90 11.96 1.07 -16.25
CA LEU A 90 12.52 1.22 -17.58
C LEU A 90 11.46 0.89 -18.66
N LEU A 91 10.77 -0.24 -18.49
CA LEU A 91 9.72 -0.65 -19.43
C LEU A 91 8.54 0.32 -19.42
N ILE A 92 8.06 0.74 -18.23
CA ILE A 92 6.95 1.69 -18.14
C ILE A 92 7.30 3.04 -18.75
N GLY A 93 8.50 3.55 -18.52
CA GLY A 93 8.88 4.90 -18.98
C GLY A 93 9.23 5.01 -20.45
N PHE A 94 9.79 3.95 -21.06
CA PHE A 94 10.39 4.03 -22.38
C PHE A 94 9.85 3.04 -23.41
N PHE A 95 9.01 2.07 -23.00
CA PHE A 95 8.45 1.04 -23.86
C PHE A 95 6.93 0.89 -23.63
N SER A 96 6.26 2.01 -23.34
CA SER A 96 4.83 2.04 -22.98
C SER A 96 3.85 1.87 -24.15
N ASP A 97 4.33 1.69 -25.38
CA ASP A 97 3.48 1.62 -26.57
C ASP A 97 2.64 0.32 -26.65
N HIS A 98 3.02 -0.72 -25.90
CA HIS A 98 2.40 -2.03 -25.98
C HIS A 98 1.92 -2.54 -24.63
N PHE A 99 0.64 -2.88 -24.53
CA PHE A 99 0.02 -3.39 -23.31
C PHE A 99 0.77 -4.58 -22.69
N ILE A 100 1.22 -5.54 -23.52
CA ILE A 100 1.93 -6.75 -23.06
C ILE A 100 3.25 -6.38 -22.38
N VAL A 101 3.98 -5.37 -22.89
CA VAL A 101 5.22 -4.90 -22.29
C VAL A 101 4.97 -4.30 -20.92
N ILE A 102 3.93 -3.48 -20.81
CA ILE A 102 3.53 -2.87 -19.53
C ILE A 102 3.00 -3.92 -18.57
N LEU A 103 2.25 -4.90 -19.04
CA LEU A 103 1.80 -6.04 -18.23
C LEU A 103 3.02 -6.79 -17.61
N PHE A 104 4.04 -7.06 -18.41
CA PHE A 104 5.28 -7.66 -17.91
C PHE A 104 6.01 -6.74 -16.92
N ALA A 105 6.02 -5.43 -17.15
CA ALA A 105 6.58 -4.45 -16.22
C ALA A 105 5.87 -4.50 -14.86
N TYR A 106 4.54 -4.66 -14.83
CA TYR A 106 3.78 -4.80 -13.59
C TYR A 106 3.99 -6.15 -12.88
N VAL A 107 4.30 -7.22 -13.62
CA VAL A 107 4.81 -8.49 -13.05
C VAL A 107 6.12 -8.24 -12.32
N LEU A 108 7.09 -7.57 -12.97
CA LEU A 108 8.38 -7.21 -12.34
C LEU A 108 8.18 -6.29 -11.13
N TYR A 109 7.22 -5.36 -11.21
CA TYR A 109 6.90 -4.47 -10.08
C TYR A 109 6.39 -5.25 -8.87
N GLY A 110 5.42 -6.15 -9.06
CA GLY A 110 4.91 -7.02 -7.99
C GLY A 110 5.99 -7.91 -7.38
N LEU A 111 6.83 -8.52 -8.24
CA LEU A 111 7.97 -9.31 -7.81
C LEU A 111 8.95 -8.48 -6.96
N SER A 112 9.27 -7.25 -7.40
CA SER A 112 10.16 -6.35 -6.66
C SER A 112 9.66 -6.07 -5.25
N VAL A 113 8.35 -5.82 -5.07
CA VAL A 113 7.76 -5.55 -3.75
C VAL A 113 7.87 -6.75 -2.83
N ALA A 114 7.57 -7.95 -3.35
CA ALA A 114 7.70 -9.19 -2.58
C ALA A 114 9.16 -9.50 -2.21
N LEU A 115 10.10 -9.34 -3.15
CA LEU A 115 11.53 -9.56 -2.88
C LEU A 115 12.09 -8.57 -1.87
N LYS A 116 11.59 -7.33 -1.82
CA LYS A 116 12.05 -6.32 -0.87
C LYS A 116 11.59 -6.61 0.55
N SER A 117 10.42 -7.23 0.72
CA SER A 117 9.78 -7.47 2.01
C SER A 117 10.69 -8.24 2.97
N GLY A 118 10.91 -7.69 4.17
CA GLY A 118 11.62 -8.37 5.26
C GLY A 118 13.13 -8.68 5.01
N THR A 119 13.77 -8.08 4.01
CA THR A 119 15.16 -8.39 3.65
C THR A 119 16.19 -7.58 4.46
N LEU A 120 16.62 -6.40 4.01
CA LEU A 120 17.65 -5.61 4.71
C LEU A 120 17.18 -5.11 6.08
N GLU A 121 15.89 -4.88 6.26
CA GLU A 121 15.33 -4.51 7.56
C GLU A 121 15.60 -5.60 8.61
N ALA A 122 15.40 -6.88 8.25
CA ALA A 122 15.67 -8.00 9.15
C ALA A 122 17.16 -8.12 9.50
N GLU A 123 18.09 -7.81 8.57
CA GLU A 123 19.51 -7.79 8.86
C GLU A 123 19.88 -6.69 9.88
N VAL A 124 19.27 -5.50 9.75
CA VAL A 124 19.46 -4.42 10.73
C VAL A 124 18.90 -4.81 12.10
N VAL A 125 17.72 -5.44 12.16
CA VAL A 125 17.15 -5.93 13.42
C VAL A 125 18.09 -6.89 14.10
N LEU A 126 18.66 -7.87 13.38
CA LEU A 126 19.62 -8.83 13.92
C LEU A 126 20.93 -8.18 14.36
N GLU A 127 21.40 -7.15 13.65
CA GLU A 127 22.59 -6.37 14.04
C GLU A 127 22.35 -5.64 15.37
N PHE A 128 21.15 -5.00 15.52
CA PHE A 128 20.79 -4.29 16.76
C PHE A 128 20.61 -5.25 17.95
N GLU A 129 20.03 -6.43 17.73
CA GLU A 129 19.92 -7.46 18.77
C GLU A 129 21.30 -7.92 19.26
N LYS A 130 22.24 -8.16 18.34
CA LYS A 130 23.61 -8.55 18.69
C LYS A 130 24.36 -7.47 19.48
N GLU A 131 24.19 -6.21 19.09
CA GLU A 131 24.81 -5.08 19.74
C GLU A 131 24.03 -4.60 20.99
N GLN A 132 22.93 -5.27 21.35
CA GLN A 132 22.03 -4.91 22.45
C GLN A 132 21.57 -3.44 22.39
N ARG A 133 21.31 -2.96 21.17
CA ARG A 133 20.81 -1.61 20.90
C ARG A 133 19.28 -1.58 20.82
N ASP A 134 18.71 -0.43 21.18
CA ASP A 134 17.26 -0.22 21.04
C ASP A 134 16.86 -0.05 19.56
N ILE A 135 16.14 -1.03 19.03
CA ILE A 135 15.60 -1.03 17.66
C ILE A 135 14.66 0.15 17.38
N LYS A 136 14.09 0.77 18.41
CA LYS A 136 13.18 1.90 18.29
C LYS A 136 13.77 3.05 17.49
N ALA A 137 15.07 3.31 17.66
CA ALA A 137 15.77 4.39 16.94
C ALA A 137 15.75 4.14 15.42
N TYR A 138 15.97 2.89 14.98
CA TYR A 138 15.90 2.51 13.57
C TYR A 138 14.45 2.55 13.03
N SER A 139 13.48 1.97 13.73
CA SER A 139 12.09 1.97 13.30
C SER A 139 11.55 3.39 13.10
N VAL A 140 11.86 4.31 14.00
CA VAL A 140 11.49 5.72 13.87
C VAL A 140 12.19 6.37 12.67
N ALA A 141 13.49 6.12 12.48
CA ALA A 141 14.23 6.68 11.34
C ALA A 141 13.69 6.15 10.00
N SER A 142 13.44 4.84 9.90
CA SER A 142 12.84 4.20 8.70
C SER A 142 11.47 4.80 8.38
N SER A 143 10.59 4.98 9.36
CA SER A 143 9.28 5.60 9.17
C SER A 143 9.38 7.03 8.64
N TYR A 144 10.31 7.85 9.16
CA TYR A 144 10.55 9.19 8.62
C TYR A 144 11.10 9.16 7.20
N VAL A 145 12.03 8.25 6.91
CA VAL A 145 12.60 8.07 5.57
C VAL A 145 11.50 7.75 4.57
N MET A 146 10.65 6.79 4.87
CA MET A 146 9.52 6.41 4.00
C MET A 146 8.54 7.55 3.79
N SER A 147 8.17 8.27 4.84
CA SER A 147 7.22 9.39 4.74
C SER A 147 7.80 10.56 3.94
N ILE A 148 9.04 10.98 4.23
CA ILE A 148 9.68 12.11 3.55
C ILE A 148 9.91 11.79 2.08
N SER A 149 10.43 10.60 1.75
CA SER A 149 10.66 10.20 0.36
C SER A 149 9.35 10.11 -0.44
N SER A 150 8.26 9.63 0.18
CA SER A 150 6.94 9.60 -0.47
C SER A 150 6.39 11.00 -0.75
N ILE A 151 6.49 11.91 0.23
CA ILE A 151 6.05 13.30 0.09
C ILE A 151 6.85 14.01 -1.00
N VAL A 152 8.18 13.94 -0.90
CA VAL A 152 9.09 14.61 -1.86
C VAL A 152 8.90 14.02 -3.26
N GLY A 153 8.81 12.69 -3.40
CA GLY A 153 8.60 12.01 -4.67
C GLY A 153 7.29 12.44 -5.33
N GLY A 154 6.19 12.37 -4.61
CA GLY A 154 4.87 12.74 -5.14
C GLY A 154 4.79 14.23 -5.55
N LEU A 155 5.37 15.14 -4.75
CA LEU A 155 5.39 16.58 -5.08
C LEU A 155 6.25 16.85 -6.31
N LEU A 156 7.50 16.42 -6.30
CA LEU A 156 8.42 16.69 -7.41
C LEU A 156 7.96 16.02 -8.70
N GLY A 157 7.48 14.77 -8.62
CA GLY A 157 7.00 14.05 -9.80
C GLY A 157 5.87 14.77 -10.52
N SER A 158 4.85 15.23 -9.79
CA SER A 158 3.73 15.97 -10.40
C SER A 158 4.14 17.33 -10.96
N LEU A 159 5.06 18.05 -10.29
CA LEU A 159 5.55 19.36 -10.75
C LEU A 159 6.37 19.24 -12.03
N PHE A 160 7.14 18.18 -12.17
CA PHE A 160 7.99 17.99 -13.35
C PHE A 160 7.28 17.27 -14.51
N TYR A 161 6.15 16.64 -14.28
CA TYR A 161 5.45 15.83 -15.29
C TYR A 161 5.14 16.61 -16.56
N GLU A 162 4.51 17.82 -16.46
CA GLU A 162 4.13 18.64 -17.61
C GLU A 162 5.33 19.00 -18.55
N LYS A 163 6.56 19.00 -18.00
CA LYS A 163 7.77 19.33 -18.75
C LYS A 163 8.54 18.11 -19.23
N MET A 164 8.50 17.03 -18.48
CA MET A 164 9.39 15.87 -18.68
C MET A 164 8.68 14.64 -19.21
N HIS A 165 7.35 14.51 -19.00
CA HIS A 165 6.58 13.30 -19.37
C HIS A 165 7.34 12.01 -19.05
N SER A 166 7.61 11.15 -20.04
CA SER A 166 8.33 9.88 -19.85
C SER A 166 9.74 10.03 -19.28
N TYR A 167 10.44 11.16 -19.52
CA TYR A 167 11.80 11.37 -19.01
C TYR A 167 11.88 11.43 -17.49
N MET A 168 10.77 11.64 -16.78
CA MET A 168 10.74 11.55 -15.32
C MET A 168 11.14 10.14 -14.82
N TYR A 169 10.88 9.11 -15.62
CA TYR A 169 11.32 7.74 -15.30
C TYR A 169 12.84 7.61 -15.31
N ALA A 170 13.59 8.40 -16.10
CA ALA A 170 15.05 8.43 -16.05
C ALA A 170 15.55 8.87 -14.65
N ILE A 171 14.87 9.83 -14.01
CA ILE A 171 15.18 10.24 -12.63
C ILE A 171 14.94 9.05 -11.68
N SER A 172 13.82 8.36 -11.82
CA SER A 172 13.52 7.16 -11.01
C SER A 172 14.60 6.08 -11.18
N LEU A 173 15.06 5.84 -12.41
CA LEU A 173 16.13 4.86 -12.69
C LEU A 173 17.45 5.27 -12.04
N MET A 174 17.84 6.56 -12.08
CA MET A 174 19.02 7.06 -11.36
C MET A 174 18.90 6.84 -9.85
N LEU A 175 17.73 7.10 -9.28
CA LEU A 175 17.48 6.89 -7.85
C LEU A 175 17.55 5.41 -7.47
N PHE A 176 17.09 4.48 -8.33
CA PHE A 176 17.25 3.05 -8.09
C PHE A 176 18.72 2.60 -8.16
N VAL A 177 19.53 3.19 -9.07
CA VAL A 177 20.99 2.96 -9.08
C VAL A 177 21.61 3.42 -7.75
N LEU A 178 21.23 4.58 -7.22
CA LEU A 178 21.70 5.04 -5.92
C LEU A 178 21.24 4.11 -4.79
N ALA A 179 19.99 3.64 -4.81
CA ALA A 179 19.49 2.66 -3.83
C ALA A 179 20.29 1.36 -3.88
N PHE A 180 20.59 0.86 -5.08
CA PHE A 180 21.41 -0.33 -5.28
C PHE A 180 22.82 -0.14 -4.72
N LEU A 181 23.48 0.98 -5.02
CA LEU A 181 24.81 1.29 -4.51
C LEU A 181 24.84 1.40 -2.96
N MET A 182 23.84 2.05 -2.36
CA MET A 182 23.75 2.12 -0.89
C MET A 182 23.58 0.73 -0.28
N ALA A 183 22.74 -0.12 -0.86
CA ALA A 183 22.56 -1.51 -0.42
C ALA A 183 23.84 -2.34 -0.61
N ALA A 184 24.57 -2.15 -1.74
CA ALA A 184 25.83 -2.84 -2.02
C ALA A 184 26.93 -2.52 -0.99
N LEU A 185 26.94 -1.29 -0.45
CA LEU A 185 27.89 -0.85 0.59
C LEU A 185 27.58 -1.41 1.99
N CYS A 186 26.42 -2.00 2.23
CA CYS A 186 26.10 -2.68 3.48
C CYS A 186 26.99 -3.91 3.67
N VAL A 187 27.54 -4.08 4.86
CA VAL A 187 28.36 -5.25 5.22
C VAL A 187 27.78 -5.87 6.47
N PHE A 188 27.01 -6.93 6.29
CA PHE A 188 26.49 -7.72 7.41
C PHE A 188 27.39 -8.92 7.66
N SER A 189 27.71 -9.20 8.92
CA SER A 189 28.41 -10.42 9.29
C SER A 189 27.47 -11.59 9.00
N GLN A 190 27.87 -12.51 8.14
CA GLN A 190 27.12 -13.74 7.90
C GLN A 190 26.90 -14.45 9.22
N THR A 191 25.73 -14.34 9.74
CA THR A 191 25.24 -15.21 10.79
C THR A 191 24.54 -16.36 10.09
N SER A 192 25.25 -17.46 9.93
CA SER A 192 24.66 -18.79 9.73
C SER A 192 23.82 -19.16 10.96
N GLY A 193 22.76 -18.45 11.13
CA GLY A 193 21.68 -18.77 12.06
C GLY A 193 20.61 -19.49 11.26
N GLN A 194 20.91 -20.71 10.83
CA GLN A 194 19.90 -21.74 10.68
C GLN A 194 19.26 -21.99 12.07
N LYS A 195 18.43 -21.06 12.53
CA LYS A 195 17.35 -21.44 13.41
C LYS A 195 16.33 -22.11 12.47
N GLU A 196 16.17 -23.41 12.67
CA GLU A 196 15.04 -24.19 12.20
C GLU A 196 13.75 -23.39 12.46
N ARG A 197 13.40 -22.49 11.52
CA ARG A 197 12.02 -22.10 11.37
C ARG A 197 11.37 -23.35 10.81
N GLU A 198 10.59 -24.03 11.68
CA GLU A 198 9.64 -25.05 11.25
C GLU A 198 9.07 -24.59 9.90
N GLN A 199 9.37 -25.37 8.85
CA GLN A 199 8.79 -25.21 7.52
C GLN A 199 7.29 -25.47 7.68
N ARG A 200 6.56 -24.47 8.13
CA ARG A 200 5.10 -24.50 8.05
C ARG A 200 4.78 -24.46 6.57
N HIS A 201 4.43 -25.60 6.02
CA HIS A 201 3.98 -25.69 4.66
C HIS A 201 2.82 -24.72 4.44
N LEU A 202 2.86 -23.91 3.38
CA LEU A 202 1.76 -23.04 2.95
C LEU A 202 0.39 -23.74 2.99
N ARG A 203 0.36 -25.05 2.66
CA ARG A 203 -0.81 -25.93 2.80
C ARG A 203 -1.33 -26.03 4.23
N ASP A 204 -0.45 -26.06 5.23
CA ASP A 204 -0.86 -26.21 6.62
C ASP A 204 -1.33 -24.88 7.18
N GLU A 205 -0.75 -23.76 6.79
CA GLU A 205 -1.25 -22.42 7.12
C GLU A 205 -2.61 -22.16 6.48
N LEU A 206 -2.81 -22.52 5.22
CA LEU A 206 -4.11 -22.43 4.55
C LEU A 206 -5.16 -23.33 5.18
N LYS A 207 -4.81 -24.58 5.54
CA LYS A 207 -5.73 -25.50 6.23
C LYS A 207 -6.12 -24.97 7.61
N VAL A 208 -5.14 -24.49 8.38
CA VAL A 208 -5.39 -23.87 9.69
C VAL A 208 -6.27 -22.64 9.54
N GLY A 209 -5.99 -21.79 8.53
CA GLY A 209 -6.81 -20.64 8.22
C GLY A 209 -8.27 -20.99 7.92
N PHE A 210 -8.50 -22.01 7.09
CA PHE A 210 -9.85 -22.50 6.79
C PHE A 210 -10.55 -23.15 8.02
N CYS A 211 -9.81 -23.85 8.88
CA CYS A 211 -10.35 -24.38 10.13
C CYS A 211 -10.77 -23.27 11.10
N VAL A 212 -9.97 -22.20 11.20
CA VAL A 212 -10.29 -21.01 12.03
C VAL A 212 -11.53 -20.30 11.51
N LEU A 213 -11.71 -20.17 10.19
CA LEU A 213 -12.91 -19.61 9.57
C LEU A 213 -14.18 -20.40 9.89
N LYS A 214 -14.10 -21.73 9.89
CA LYS A 214 -15.24 -22.60 10.24
C LYS A 214 -15.59 -22.57 11.73
N SER A 215 -14.64 -22.21 12.58
CA SER A 215 -14.79 -22.32 14.04
C SER A 215 -15.41 -21.09 14.71
N SER A 216 -15.41 -19.92 14.06
CA SER A 216 -15.87 -18.67 14.71
C SER A 216 -16.45 -17.66 13.71
N LYS A 217 -17.76 -17.42 13.81
CA LYS A 217 -18.47 -16.38 13.04
C LYS A 217 -17.87 -14.96 13.22
N PRO A 218 -17.47 -14.52 14.44
CA PRO A 218 -16.84 -13.21 14.61
C PRO A 218 -15.57 -13.03 13.78
N LEU A 219 -14.76 -14.08 13.60
CA LEU A 219 -13.55 -14.00 12.77
C LEU A 219 -13.89 -13.82 11.28
N LEU A 220 -14.91 -14.55 10.80
CA LEU A 220 -15.40 -14.39 9.43
C LEU A 220 -15.91 -12.96 9.20
N TYR A 221 -16.72 -12.42 10.12
CA TYR A 221 -17.23 -11.05 9.97
C TYR A 221 -16.10 -9.99 10.02
N MET A 222 -15.02 -10.25 10.76
CA MET A 222 -13.85 -9.39 10.78
C MET A 222 -13.16 -9.36 9.39
N ILE A 223 -12.98 -10.52 8.76
CA ILE A 223 -12.43 -10.63 7.41
C ILE A 223 -13.31 -9.87 6.41
N LEU A 224 -14.62 -10.07 6.47
CA LEU A 224 -15.57 -9.38 5.59
C LEU A 224 -15.59 -7.85 5.83
N LEU A 225 -15.37 -7.39 7.06
CA LEU A 225 -15.26 -5.96 7.36
C LEU A 225 -14.05 -5.33 6.70
N PHE A 226 -12.88 -5.97 6.76
CA PHE A 226 -11.68 -5.47 6.08
C PHE A 226 -11.85 -5.52 4.56
N ALA A 227 -12.37 -6.63 4.02
CA ALA A 227 -12.68 -6.73 2.60
C ALA A 227 -13.66 -5.63 2.15
N SER A 228 -14.71 -5.33 2.92
CA SER A 228 -15.66 -4.27 2.60
C SER A 228 -15.01 -2.87 2.65
N ALA A 229 -14.12 -2.61 3.60
CA ALA A 229 -13.37 -1.36 3.65
C ALA A 229 -12.50 -1.16 2.40
N THR A 230 -11.89 -2.23 1.93
CA THR A 230 -11.00 -2.22 0.76
C THR A 230 -11.76 -2.03 -0.55
N LEU A 231 -13.02 -2.47 -0.64
CA LEU A 231 -13.88 -2.23 -1.81
C LEU A 231 -13.96 -0.74 -2.18
N PHE A 232 -13.84 0.15 -1.21
CA PHE A 232 -13.84 1.59 -1.45
C PHE A 232 -12.43 2.15 -1.63
N VAL A 233 -11.53 1.86 -0.68
CA VAL A 233 -10.25 2.57 -0.57
C VAL A 233 -9.33 2.31 -1.76
N GLN A 234 -9.31 1.10 -2.29
CA GLN A 234 -8.44 0.74 -3.39
C GLN A 234 -8.82 1.46 -4.69
N PRO A 235 -10.09 1.43 -5.18
CA PRO A 235 -10.48 2.21 -6.35
C PRO A 235 -10.36 3.71 -6.15
N PHE A 236 -10.60 4.21 -4.94
CA PHE A 236 -10.41 5.63 -4.64
C PHE A 236 -8.96 6.04 -4.89
N PHE A 237 -7.98 5.35 -4.29
CA PHE A 237 -6.57 5.66 -4.48
C PHE A 237 -6.03 5.35 -5.88
N GLN A 238 -6.73 4.52 -6.67
CA GLN A 238 -6.36 4.26 -8.06
C GLN A 238 -6.87 5.35 -9.01
N TYR A 239 -8.11 5.85 -8.83
CA TYR A 239 -8.78 6.69 -9.84
C TYR A 239 -9.04 8.13 -9.39
N TRP A 240 -8.61 8.59 -8.21
CA TRP A 240 -8.77 9.97 -7.77
C TRP A 240 -8.16 10.98 -8.76
N GLN A 241 -7.07 10.60 -9.43
CA GLN A 241 -6.40 11.41 -10.44
C GLN A 241 -7.35 11.72 -11.61
N VAL A 242 -8.07 10.69 -12.08
CA VAL A 242 -9.05 10.81 -13.17
C VAL A 242 -10.19 11.75 -12.77
N LEU A 243 -10.69 11.63 -11.54
CA LEU A 243 -11.73 12.50 -11.00
C LEU A 243 -11.31 13.98 -11.04
N TYR A 244 -10.14 14.29 -10.53
CA TYR A 244 -9.66 15.67 -10.50
C TYR A 244 -9.26 16.21 -11.88
N GLN A 245 -8.71 15.37 -12.75
CA GLN A 245 -8.40 15.75 -14.13
C GLN A 245 -9.67 16.11 -14.93
N GLN A 246 -10.70 15.26 -14.84
CA GLN A 246 -12.01 15.57 -15.48
C GLN A 246 -12.67 16.80 -14.88
N GLY A 247 -12.41 17.09 -13.62
CA GLY A 247 -12.85 18.32 -12.96
C GLY A 247 -12.02 19.57 -13.29
N GLY A 248 -11.06 19.46 -14.23
CA GLY A 248 -10.25 20.61 -14.70
C GLY A 248 -9.08 20.99 -13.79
N ILE A 249 -8.71 20.15 -12.81
CA ILE A 249 -7.54 20.42 -11.96
C ILE A 249 -6.26 20.07 -12.72
N PRO A 250 -5.33 21.03 -12.91
CA PRO A 250 -4.05 20.79 -13.57
C PRO A 250 -3.22 19.71 -12.86
N VAL A 251 -2.58 18.81 -13.62
CA VAL A 251 -1.80 17.68 -13.12
C VAL A 251 -0.67 18.09 -12.17
N ARG A 252 -0.09 19.29 -12.35
CA ARG A 252 0.94 19.85 -11.47
C ARG A 252 0.51 19.95 -9.99
N TYR A 253 -0.80 20.00 -9.69
CA TYR A 253 -1.31 20.04 -8.32
C TYR A 253 -1.55 18.66 -7.71
N PHE A 254 -1.45 17.58 -8.49
CA PHE A 254 -1.71 16.22 -8.02
C PHE A 254 -0.74 15.79 -6.91
N GLY A 255 0.51 16.25 -6.93
CA GLY A 255 1.45 15.99 -5.84
C GLY A 255 1.00 16.61 -4.51
N ILE A 256 0.42 17.81 -4.53
CA ILE A 256 -0.12 18.46 -3.33
C ILE A 256 -1.32 17.69 -2.81
N ILE A 257 -2.22 17.26 -3.71
CA ILE A 257 -3.40 16.45 -3.36
C ILE A 257 -2.96 15.09 -2.79
N TYR A 258 -1.97 14.45 -3.41
CA TYR A 258 -1.38 13.19 -2.91
C TYR A 258 -0.83 13.36 -1.49
N VAL A 259 -0.08 14.42 -1.21
CA VAL A 259 0.45 14.71 0.13
C VAL A 259 -0.68 15.00 1.12
N ALA A 260 -1.73 15.70 0.69
CA ALA A 260 -2.90 15.92 1.52
C ALA A 260 -3.58 14.59 1.93
N PHE A 261 -3.74 13.64 1.00
CA PHE A 261 -4.27 12.31 1.32
C PHE A 261 -3.34 11.51 2.26
N GLN A 262 -2.03 11.61 2.09
CA GLN A 262 -1.08 10.99 3.03
C GLN A 262 -1.18 11.61 4.43
N ALA A 263 -1.37 12.92 4.52
CA ALA A 263 -1.58 13.61 5.79
C ALA A 263 -2.92 13.19 6.46
N CYS A 264 -3.95 12.87 5.69
CA CYS A 264 -5.24 12.41 6.21
C CYS A 264 -5.10 11.13 7.07
N ASN A 265 -4.20 10.23 6.72
CA ASN A 265 -3.91 9.03 7.53
C ASN A 265 -3.39 9.42 8.92
N LEU A 266 -2.40 10.32 8.98
CA LEU A 266 -1.83 10.79 10.24
C LEU A 266 -2.89 11.49 11.10
N VAL A 267 -3.68 12.38 10.49
CA VAL A 267 -4.75 13.12 11.17
C VAL A 267 -5.83 12.15 11.67
N GLY A 268 -6.25 11.17 10.85
CA GLY A 268 -7.22 10.15 11.24
C GLY A 268 -6.77 9.33 12.44
N THR A 269 -5.50 8.89 12.43
CA THR A 269 -4.89 8.17 13.55
C THR A 269 -4.82 9.03 14.82
N MET A 270 -4.47 10.32 14.70
CA MET A 270 -4.44 11.25 15.84
C MET A 270 -5.82 11.46 16.44
N ILE A 271 -6.85 11.61 15.58
CA ILE A 271 -8.25 11.74 16.03
C ILE A 271 -8.69 10.47 16.74
N TYR A 272 -8.44 9.30 16.16
CA TYR A 272 -8.78 8.02 16.77
C TYR A 272 -8.19 7.88 18.18
N ASN A 273 -6.89 8.21 18.35
CA ASN A 273 -6.20 8.11 19.63
C ASN A 273 -6.79 9.02 20.73
N ARG A 274 -7.43 10.14 20.36
CA ARG A 274 -8.08 11.07 21.29
C ARG A 274 -9.53 10.73 21.56
N MET A 275 -10.17 9.93 20.71
CA MET A 275 -11.59 9.60 20.81
C MET A 275 -11.80 8.26 21.54
N LYS A 276 -12.74 8.23 22.49
CA LYS A 276 -13.28 6.97 23.00
C LYS A 276 -14.31 6.45 22.00
N MET A 277 -13.89 5.49 21.18
CA MET A 277 -14.76 4.88 20.17
C MET A 277 -15.71 3.87 20.80
N SER A 278 -16.99 3.96 20.45
CA SER A 278 -18.03 3.00 20.79
C SER A 278 -18.66 2.45 19.52
N ASN A 279 -19.33 1.30 19.62
CA ASN A 279 -20.00 0.66 18.48
C ASN A 279 -20.97 1.60 17.76
N LYS A 280 -21.76 2.36 18.52
CA LYS A 280 -22.70 3.36 17.97
C LYS A 280 -21.98 4.46 17.18
N LYS A 281 -20.86 4.97 17.71
CA LYS A 281 -20.07 6.00 17.01
C LYS A 281 -19.49 5.49 15.69
N ILE A 282 -18.99 4.26 15.66
CA ILE A 282 -18.46 3.66 14.43
C ILE A 282 -19.53 3.57 13.34
N MET A 283 -20.73 3.13 13.69
CA MET A 283 -21.83 3.07 12.72
C MET A 283 -22.21 4.47 12.18
N ILE A 284 -22.21 5.49 13.05
CA ILE A 284 -22.41 6.87 12.63
C ILE A 284 -21.28 7.33 11.70
N PHE A 285 -20.02 6.97 12.01
CA PHE A 285 -18.87 7.31 11.14
C PHE A 285 -19.01 6.74 9.73
N VAL A 286 -19.40 5.46 9.58
CA VAL A 286 -19.61 4.84 8.27
C VAL A 286 -20.62 5.64 7.42
N TRP A 287 -21.74 6.05 8.01
CA TRP A 287 -22.75 6.86 7.33
C TRP A 287 -22.30 8.30 7.05
N LEU A 288 -21.57 8.92 7.99
CA LEU A 288 -21.01 10.25 7.78
C LEU A 288 -20.01 10.26 6.63
N ILE A 289 -19.15 9.23 6.54
CA ILE A 289 -18.24 9.07 5.41
C ILE A 289 -19.06 9.04 4.11
N ALA A 290 -20.13 8.22 4.04
CA ALA A 290 -20.96 8.10 2.85
C ALA A 290 -21.60 9.44 2.44
N ILE A 291 -22.17 10.14 3.40
CA ILE A 291 -22.85 11.42 3.15
C ILE A 291 -21.85 12.47 2.65
N ILE A 292 -20.73 12.66 3.36
CA ILE A 292 -19.71 13.65 3.00
C ILE A 292 -19.12 13.33 1.63
N PHE A 293 -18.89 12.04 1.35
CA PHE A 293 -18.38 11.60 0.05
C PHE A 293 -19.39 11.89 -1.07
N ALA A 294 -20.66 11.57 -0.89
CA ALA A 294 -21.71 11.88 -1.87
C ALA A 294 -21.79 13.39 -2.15
N PHE A 295 -21.74 14.22 -1.11
CA PHE A 295 -21.68 15.67 -1.27
C PHE A 295 -20.42 16.16 -2.01
N SER A 296 -19.28 15.49 -1.82
CA SER A 296 -18.04 15.83 -2.53
C SER A 296 -18.15 15.61 -4.05
N MET A 297 -19.06 14.72 -4.48
CA MET A 297 -19.27 14.42 -5.90
C MET A 297 -20.14 15.45 -6.64
N ILE A 298 -20.71 16.44 -5.96
CA ILE A 298 -21.57 17.47 -6.59
C ILE A 298 -20.75 18.34 -7.56
N ASN A 299 -19.55 18.76 -7.15
CA ASN A 299 -18.62 19.45 -8.03
C ASN A 299 -17.17 19.31 -7.56
N THR A 300 -16.21 19.58 -8.45
CA THR A 300 -14.77 19.41 -8.19
C THR A 300 -14.22 20.32 -7.08
N GLN A 301 -14.78 21.51 -6.90
CA GLN A 301 -14.35 22.42 -5.84
C GLN A 301 -14.72 21.86 -4.47
N LEU A 302 -15.95 21.32 -4.31
CA LEU A 302 -16.35 20.61 -3.10
C LEU A 302 -15.50 19.35 -2.88
N ALA A 303 -15.16 18.64 -3.94
CA ALA A 303 -14.30 17.45 -3.86
C ALA A 303 -12.92 17.77 -3.27
N LEU A 304 -12.31 18.90 -3.60
CA LEU A 304 -11.01 19.29 -3.05
C LEU A 304 -11.01 19.40 -1.51
N PHE A 305 -12.12 19.80 -0.91
CA PHE A 305 -12.24 19.97 0.54
C PHE A 305 -12.89 18.77 1.24
N LEU A 306 -13.95 18.22 0.66
CA LEU A 306 -14.73 17.16 1.33
C LEU A 306 -14.12 15.77 1.19
N LEU A 307 -13.41 15.46 0.07
CA LEU A 307 -12.73 14.16 -0.07
C LEU A 307 -11.66 13.94 1.00
N PRO A 308 -10.74 14.88 1.28
CA PRO A 308 -9.82 14.73 2.41
C PRO A 308 -10.53 14.48 3.75
N VAL A 309 -11.67 15.14 4.01
CA VAL A 309 -12.46 14.91 5.22
C VAL A 309 -13.01 13.49 5.26
N SER A 310 -13.55 12.99 4.15
CA SER A 310 -14.02 11.59 4.03
C SER A 310 -12.89 10.60 4.29
N VAL A 311 -11.71 10.86 3.72
CA VAL A 311 -10.51 10.03 3.89
C VAL A 311 -10.01 10.04 5.34
N ILE A 312 -10.04 11.18 6.03
CA ILE A 312 -9.73 11.26 7.47
C ILE A 312 -10.68 10.36 8.28
N LEU A 313 -11.99 10.50 8.04
CA LEU A 313 -13.01 9.69 8.73
C LEU A 313 -12.84 8.19 8.43
N PHE A 314 -12.51 7.85 7.18
CA PHE A 314 -12.20 6.49 6.78
C PHE A 314 -11.00 5.93 7.57
N TYR A 315 -9.92 6.68 7.72
CA TYR A 315 -8.77 6.23 8.51
C TYR A 315 -9.09 6.11 10.00
N VAL A 316 -9.96 6.95 10.56
CA VAL A 316 -10.47 6.76 11.92
C VAL A 316 -11.22 5.42 12.06
N PHE A 317 -12.07 5.10 11.09
CA PHE A 317 -12.79 3.83 11.03
C PHE A 317 -11.82 2.65 10.86
N TYR A 318 -10.89 2.72 9.91
CA TYR A 318 -9.92 1.66 9.63
C TYR A 318 -9.00 1.36 10.82
N GLN A 319 -8.54 2.39 11.54
CA GLN A 319 -7.80 2.23 12.80
C GLN A 319 -8.62 1.51 13.88
N HIS A 320 -9.93 1.76 13.92
CA HIS A 320 -10.79 1.00 14.84
C HIS A 320 -10.85 -0.48 14.48
N LEU A 321 -10.98 -0.80 13.18
CA LEU A 321 -10.96 -2.19 12.70
C LEU A 321 -9.63 -2.88 13.04
N ASP A 322 -8.49 -2.20 12.84
CA ASP A 322 -7.16 -2.73 13.16
C ASP A 322 -7.02 -3.08 14.65
N VAL A 323 -7.46 -2.18 15.54
CA VAL A 323 -7.49 -2.45 16.99
C VAL A 323 -8.43 -3.61 17.34
N LEU A 324 -9.59 -3.68 16.69
CA LEU A 324 -10.58 -4.71 16.92
C LEU A 324 -10.09 -6.08 16.44
N GLN A 325 -9.45 -6.13 15.28
CA GLN A 325 -8.78 -7.32 14.72
C GLN A 325 -7.76 -7.90 15.72
N LYS A 326 -6.89 -7.06 16.26
CA LYS A 326 -5.87 -7.47 17.25
C LYS A 326 -6.48 -8.01 18.54
N LYS A 327 -7.68 -7.54 18.94
CA LYS A 327 -8.39 -8.04 20.12
C LYS A 327 -9.10 -9.37 19.90
N VAL A 328 -9.57 -9.62 18.68
CA VAL A 328 -10.37 -10.81 18.32
C VAL A 328 -9.47 -11.93 17.79
N ALA A 329 -8.29 -11.61 17.29
CA ALA A 329 -7.35 -12.57 16.73
C ALA A 329 -6.98 -13.67 17.74
N PRO A 330 -7.11 -14.96 17.38
CA PRO A 330 -6.74 -16.07 18.23
C PRO A 330 -5.23 -16.05 18.47
N LYS A 331 -4.80 -16.06 19.74
CA LYS A 331 -3.36 -15.97 20.10
C LYS A 331 -2.51 -17.08 19.45
N GLN A 332 -3.08 -18.28 19.28
CA GLN A 332 -2.40 -19.45 18.70
C GLN A 332 -2.20 -19.34 17.18
N PHE A 333 -3.07 -18.58 16.46
CA PHE A 333 -3.12 -18.48 15.00
C PHE A 333 -3.15 -17.03 14.52
N MET A 334 -2.58 -16.11 15.29
CA MET A 334 -2.66 -14.68 15.02
C MET A 334 -2.05 -14.32 13.64
N SER A 335 -0.90 -14.88 13.30
CA SER A 335 -0.23 -14.64 12.00
C SER A 335 -1.09 -15.16 10.83
N SER A 336 -1.60 -16.40 10.93
CA SER A 336 -2.46 -16.98 9.89
C SER A 336 -3.77 -16.19 9.71
N PHE A 337 -4.34 -15.68 10.80
CA PHE A 337 -5.54 -14.85 10.74
C PHE A 337 -5.27 -13.51 10.05
N PHE A 338 -4.15 -12.84 10.36
CA PHE A 338 -3.76 -11.58 9.69
C PHE A 338 -3.47 -11.79 8.20
N SER A 339 -2.84 -12.92 7.85
CA SER A 339 -2.60 -13.30 6.45
C SER A 339 -3.92 -13.52 5.68
N LEU A 340 -4.92 -14.14 6.30
CA LEU A 340 -6.25 -14.32 5.70
C LEU A 340 -6.96 -12.98 5.50
N VAL A 341 -6.89 -12.08 6.47
CA VAL A 341 -7.44 -10.72 6.32
C VAL A 341 -6.76 -10.02 5.15
N GLY A 342 -5.43 -9.98 5.09
CA GLY A 342 -4.69 -9.37 3.98
C GLY A 342 -5.01 -10.01 2.61
N THR A 343 -5.15 -11.34 2.55
CA THR A 343 -5.56 -12.03 1.32
C THR A 343 -6.97 -11.61 0.90
N SER A 344 -7.92 -11.50 1.84
CA SER A 344 -9.28 -11.05 1.55
C SER A 344 -9.31 -9.59 1.07
N GLU A 345 -8.48 -8.72 1.63
CA GLU A 345 -8.32 -7.34 1.18
C GLU A 345 -7.77 -7.28 -0.26
N ASN A 346 -6.77 -8.08 -0.59
CA ASN A 346 -6.22 -8.14 -1.94
C ASN A 346 -7.25 -8.63 -2.96
N ILE A 347 -8.03 -9.67 -2.64
CA ILE A 347 -9.10 -10.15 -3.51
C ILE A 347 -10.18 -9.07 -3.68
N ALA A 348 -10.62 -8.44 -2.59
CA ALA A 348 -11.59 -7.35 -2.64
C ALA A 348 -11.08 -6.16 -3.45
N SER A 349 -9.79 -5.81 -3.32
CA SER A 349 -9.13 -4.78 -4.13
C SER A 349 -9.22 -5.06 -5.62
N ILE A 350 -8.85 -6.28 -6.03
CA ILE A 350 -8.88 -6.68 -7.44
C ILE A 350 -10.32 -6.58 -7.99
N VAL A 351 -11.29 -7.16 -7.28
CA VAL A 351 -12.70 -7.13 -7.68
C VAL A 351 -13.21 -5.70 -7.77
N SER A 352 -12.89 -4.85 -6.80
CA SER A 352 -13.36 -3.46 -6.76
C SER A 352 -12.76 -2.59 -7.87
N LEU A 353 -11.52 -2.84 -8.27
CA LEU A 353 -10.88 -2.12 -9.39
C LEU A 353 -11.61 -2.38 -10.70
N PHE A 354 -11.96 -3.64 -11.00
CA PHE A 354 -12.72 -3.98 -12.21
C PHE A 354 -14.14 -3.44 -12.16
N ILE A 355 -14.82 -3.56 -11.02
CA ILE A 355 -16.18 -2.99 -10.86
C ILE A 355 -16.13 -1.48 -11.11
N MET A 356 -15.15 -0.78 -10.52
CA MET A 356 -15.02 0.66 -10.67
C MET A 356 -14.71 1.05 -12.12
N ALA A 357 -13.72 0.39 -12.76
CA ALA A 357 -13.35 0.67 -14.14
C ALA A 357 -14.56 0.52 -15.08
N THR A 358 -15.29 -0.60 -14.97
CA THR A 358 -16.50 -0.87 -15.74
C THR A 358 -17.60 0.16 -15.44
N CYS A 359 -17.84 0.47 -14.16
CA CYS A 359 -18.85 1.49 -13.81
C CYS A 359 -18.50 2.87 -14.39
N ILE A 360 -17.22 3.27 -14.38
CA ILE A 360 -16.79 4.56 -14.96
C ILE A 360 -17.14 4.62 -16.45
N GLU A 361 -16.94 3.52 -17.18
CA GLU A 361 -17.23 3.43 -18.61
C GLU A 361 -18.71 3.62 -18.92
N TYR A 362 -19.62 3.03 -18.11
CA TYR A 362 -21.06 3.09 -18.36
C TYR A 362 -21.75 4.31 -17.78
N VAL A 363 -21.38 4.76 -16.60
CA VAL A 363 -22.10 5.84 -15.88
C VAL A 363 -21.25 7.06 -15.57
N GLY A 364 -19.97 7.04 -15.90
CA GLY A 364 -19.01 8.09 -15.59
C GLY A 364 -18.48 8.01 -14.14
N ILE A 365 -17.35 8.69 -13.91
CA ILE A 365 -16.58 8.54 -12.68
C ILE A 365 -17.35 8.98 -11.42
N THR A 366 -18.13 10.04 -11.51
CA THR A 366 -18.91 10.58 -10.39
C THR A 366 -19.94 9.58 -9.88
N TYR A 367 -20.75 9.03 -10.78
CA TYR A 367 -21.78 8.04 -10.40
C TYR A 367 -21.14 6.70 -10.00
N ALA A 368 -20.06 6.28 -10.65
CA ALA A 368 -19.32 5.09 -10.28
C ALA A 368 -18.83 5.17 -8.83
N TYR A 369 -18.28 6.31 -8.40
CA TYR A 369 -17.89 6.53 -7.02
C TYR A 369 -19.07 6.50 -6.05
N ILE A 370 -20.19 7.12 -6.38
CA ILE A 370 -21.40 7.12 -5.53
C ILE A 370 -21.91 5.69 -5.32
N ILE A 371 -22.01 4.91 -6.40
CA ILE A 371 -22.48 3.51 -6.37
C ILE A 371 -21.54 2.66 -5.49
N LEU A 372 -20.23 2.71 -5.76
CA LEU A 372 -19.24 1.93 -5.03
C LEU A 372 -19.23 2.28 -3.54
N PHE A 373 -19.37 3.58 -3.25
CA PHE A 373 -19.39 4.07 -1.88
C PHE A 373 -20.64 3.65 -1.11
N PHE A 374 -21.78 3.67 -1.78
CA PHE A 374 -23.02 3.16 -1.20
C PHE A 374 -22.91 1.65 -0.90
N MET A 375 -22.37 0.87 -1.84
CA MET A 375 -22.09 -0.55 -1.64
C MET A 375 -21.16 -0.79 -0.43
N PHE A 376 -20.05 -0.03 -0.33
CA PHE A 376 -19.15 -0.08 0.82
C PHE A 376 -19.90 0.16 2.13
N SER A 377 -20.69 1.23 2.21
CA SER A 377 -21.38 1.63 3.44
C SER A 377 -22.39 0.58 3.87
N VAL A 378 -23.18 0.03 2.94
CA VAL A 378 -24.16 -1.02 3.22
C VAL A 378 -23.48 -2.32 3.65
N CYS A 379 -22.46 -2.79 2.90
CA CYS A 379 -21.73 -4.01 3.25
C CYS A 379 -21.06 -3.89 4.62
N THR A 380 -20.37 -2.77 4.85
CA THR A 380 -19.69 -2.53 6.14
C THR A 380 -20.69 -2.47 7.29
N TYR A 381 -21.81 -1.80 7.10
CA TYR A 381 -22.85 -1.68 8.12
C TYR A 381 -23.44 -3.04 8.48
N ILE A 382 -23.79 -3.86 7.48
CA ILE A 382 -24.32 -5.21 7.68
C ILE A 382 -23.30 -6.09 8.39
N CYS A 383 -22.07 -6.15 7.88
CA CYS A 383 -21.00 -6.97 8.48
C CYS A 383 -20.72 -6.56 9.93
N TYR A 384 -20.73 -5.26 10.23
CA TYR A 384 -20.51 -4.76 11.58
C TYR A 384 -21.66 -5.11 12.54
N LEU A 385 -22.91 -5.04 12.09
CA LEU A 385 -24.07 -5.49 12.86
C LEU A 385 -24.01 -6.98 13.18
N LEU A 386 -23.68 -7.81 12.20
CA LEU A 386 -23.54 -9.26 12.37
C LEU A 386 -22.39 -9.59 13.33
N PHE A 387 -21.27 -8.88 13.22
CA PHE A 387 -20.16 -9.01 14.16
C PHE A 387 -20.56 -8.69 15.60
N LEU A 388 -21.36 -7.63 15.82
CA LEU A 388 -21.82 -7.25 17.15
C LEU A 388 -22.82 -8.23 17.76
N LYS A 389 -23.61 -8.91 16.92
CA LYS A 389 -24.63 -9.86 17.37
C LYS A 389 -24.02 -11.17 17.86
N ASP A 390 -22.92 -11.60 17.27
CA ASP A 390 -22.29 -12.89 17.55
C ASP A 390 -21.05 -12.75 18.47
N LYS A 391 -20.74 -11.52 18.95
CA LYS A 391 -19.70 -11.24 19.95
C LYS A 391 -20.24 -11.33 21.36
#